data_7eca72b974b5903e118f90c0afccc04b
#
_entry.id   7eca72b974b5903e118f90c0afccc04b
#
_cell.length_a   1.000
_cell.length_b   1.000
_cell.length_c   1.000
_cell.angle_alpha   90.00
_cell.angle_beta   90.00
_cell.angle_gamma   90.00
#
_symmetry.space_group_name_H-M   'P 1'
#
loop_
_entity.id
_entity.type
_entity.pdbx_description
1 polymer ?
#
loop_
_entity_poly.entity_id
_entity_poly.type
_entity_poly.pdbx_seq_one_letter_code
_entity_poly.pdbx_strand_id
1 'polypeptide(L)'
;KNFSLAMPALQEQGFTKAELGFALSAVSIAYGFSKFFMGTVSDRSNARIFLVLGLVLTAIVNLLMGFVPFFTSGIGIMFVLLFLNGWFQGMGWPPSGRVLVHWFSVSERGSKTALWNVAHNVGGGIMAPIAAWGITTTAFINFGYLKGFEGVFIYPALLALIIAAISYVLIRDTPQSQGLPPIEIYKNDFATSDKKTLETELTTKEILFKYVLNNKWVWAIAFANIFVYFVRYGVLDWAPVYLSEEKHFDLKASGWAYFLYEWAGIPGTLLCGYISDKLFKGRRGPAGFFFMLGVTVFVLIYWLNPPGNAWLDNVSLIAIGFLIYGPVMLIGLQALDYVPKKAAGTAAGLTGLFGYLFGAVMANIVLGAVVDKFGWDVGFILLTAISVFAMLSFILTWNKVGQETVHH
;
A
#
# COMPACT_ATOMS: atom_id res chain seq x y z
N LYS A 1 0.85 -3.10 8.92
CA LYS A 1 0.46 -4.47 8.53
C LYS A 1 0.54 -5.44 9.72
N ASN A 2 1.62 -5.40 10.50
CA ASN A 2 1.78 -6.26 11.68
C ASN A 2 0.69 -6.02 12.75
N PHE A 3 0.20 -4.78 12.94
CA PHE A 3 -0.87 -4.49 13.89
C PHE A 3 -2.13 -5.31 13.64
N SER A 4 -2.52 -5.52 12.38
CA SER A 4 -3.69 -6.36 12.03
C SER A 4 -3.57 -7.80 12.56
N LEU A 5 -2.35 -8.35 12.62
CA LEU A 5 -2.08 -9.67 13.20
C LEU A 5 -2.15 -9.68 14.75
N ALA A 6 -1.99 -8.52 15.39
CA ALA A 6 -2.16 -8.39 16.84
C ALA A 6 -3.62 -8.19 17.24
N MET A 7 -4.50 -7.79 16.33
CA MET A 7 -5.89 -7.44 16.63
C MET A 7 -6.68 -8.58 17.32
N PRO A 8 -6.58 -9.86 16.91
CA PRO A 8 -7.27 -10.93 17.61
C PRO A 8 -6.88 -11.01 19.10
N ALA A 9 -5.58 -10.94 19.42
CA ALA A 9 -5.10 -10.97 20.79
C ALA A 9 -5.47 -9.70 21.58
N LEU A 10 -5.57 -8.56 20.94
CA LEU A 10 -6.04 -7.32 21.56
C LEU A 10 -7.54 -7.36 21.86
N GLN A 11 -8.34 -8.02 21.02
CA GLN A 11 -9.77 -8.27 21.31
C GLN A 11 -9.96 -9.14 22.56
N GLU A 12 -9.14 -10.17 22.74
CA GLU A 12 -9.15 -10.97 23.97
C GLU A 12 -8.82 -10.15 25.22
N GLN A 13 -8.16 -9.00 25.07
CA GLN A 13 -7.91 -8.04 26.13
C GLN A 13 -9.05 -7.03 26.37
N GLY A 14 -10.13 -7.13 25.60
CA GLY A 14 -11.34 -6.34 25.75
C GLY A 14 -11.48 -5.15 24.79
N PHE A 15 -10.59 -4.96 23.81
CA PHE A 15 -10.76 -3.93 22.79
C PHE A 15 -11.80 -4.34 21.76
N THR A 16 -12.67 -3.41 21.38
CA THR A 16 -13.65 -3.61 20.31
C THR A 16 -13.01 -3.48 18.91
N LYS A 17 -13.66 -4.05 17.91
CA LYS A 17 -13.20 -3.91 16.51
C LYS A 17 -13.24 -2.45 16.04
N ALA A 18 -14.24 -1.68 16.51
CA ALA A 18 -14.33 -0.26 16.21
C ALA A 18 -13.12 0.52 16.76
N GLU A 19 -12.71 0.25 17.99
CA GLU A 19 -11.53 0.87 18.62
C GLU A 19 -10.24 0.47 17.89
N LEU A 20 -10.06 -0.81 17.58
CA LEU A 20 -8.88 -1.29 16.87
C LEU A 20 -8.82 -0.76 15.44
N GLY A 21 -9.94 -0.68 14.74
CA GLY A 21 -10.04 -0.06 13.42
C GLY A 21 -9.74 1.44 13.45
N PHE A 22 -10.20 2.14 14.48
CA PHE A 22 -9.83 3.55 14.70
C PHE A 22 -8.33 3.71 14.91
N ALA A 23 -7.71 2.89 15.77
CA ALA A 23 -6.25 2.93 15.97
C ALA A 23 -5.49 2.63 14.67
N LEU A 24 -5.90 1.61 13.93
CA LEU A 24 -5.27 1.23 12.67
C LEU A 24 -5.36 2.32 11.59
N SER A 25 -6.46 3.08 11.56
CA SER A 25 -6.66 4.19 10.63
C SER A 25 -5.58 5.26 10.74
N ALA A 26 -4.98 5.42 11.93
CA ALA A 26 -3.90 6.37 12.18
C ALA A 26 -2.68 6.15 11.26
N VAL A 27 -2.37 4.89 10.94
CA VAL A 27 -1.28 4.55 10.01
C VAL A 27 -1.56 5.13 8.63
N SER A 28 -2.77 4.92 8.11
CA SER A 28 -3.16 5.37 6.76
C SER A 28 -3.23 6.89 6.66
N ILE A 29 -3.77 7.56 7.69
CA ILE A 29 -3.80 9.01 7.78
C ILE A 29 -2.39 9.58 7.75
N ALA A 30 -1.54 9.12 8.67
CA ALA A 30 -0.16 9.60 8.80
C ALA A 30 0.67 9.32 7.54
N TYR A 31 0.54 8.12 6.96
CA TYR A 31 1.25 7.74 5.75
C TYR A 31 0.87 8.62 4.55
N GLY A 32 -0.42 8.90 4.37
CA GLY A 32 -0.92 9.74 3.29
C GLY A 32 -0.33 11.16 3.35
N PHE A 33 -0.37 11.78 4.53
CA PHE A 33 0.23 13.10 4.75
C PHE A 33 1.75 13.09 4.69
N SER A 34 2.39 12.12 5.35
CA SER A 34 3.84 12.02 5.38
C SER A 34 4.44 11.86 3.99
N LYS A 35 3.87 11.00 3.15
CA LYS A 35 4.33 10.80 1.79
C LYS A 35 4.38 12.11 0.98
N PHE A 36 3.43 13.00 1.22
CA PHE A 36 3.38 14.31 0.57
C PHE A 36 4.42 15.28 1.16
N PHE A 37 4.39 15.49 2.48
CA PHE A 37 5.28 16.47 3.13
C PHE A 37 6.74 16.02 3.12
N MET A 38 6.99 14.75 3.40
CA MET A 38 8.34 14.20 3.44
C MET A 38 8.99 14.08 2.06
N GLY A 39 8.20 14.14 0.97
CA GLY A 39 8.73 14.27 -0.38
C GLY A 39 9.59 15.53 -0.53
N THR A 40 9.07 16.69 -0.13
CA THR A 40 9.80 17.97 -0.19
C THR A 40 11.05 17.97 0.69
N VAL A 41 10.98 17.34 1.87
CA VAL A 41 12.13 17.24 2.78
C VAL A 41 13.17 16.28 2.20
N SER A 42 12.75 15.16 1.64
CA SER A 42 13.62 14.16 1.01
C SER A 42 14.42 14.72 -0.17
N ASP A 43 13.79 15.56 -0.99
CA ASP A 43 14.44 16.17 -2.16
C ASP A 43 15.64 17.06 -1.79
N ARG A 44 15.62 17.59 -0.55
CA ARG A 44 16.70 18.44 0.01
C ARG A 44 17.63 17.69 0.96
N SER A 45 17.41 16.40 1.16
CA SER A 45 18.14 15.57 2.11
C SER A 45 18.98 14.53 1.38
N ASN A 46 19.94 13.93 2.10
CA ASN A 46 20.62 12.74 1.62
C ASN A 46 19.68 11.53 1.67
N ALA A 47 19.36 10.95 0.51
CA ALA A 47 18.38 9.86 0.40
C ALA A 47 18.74 8.64 1.25
N ARG A 48 20.01 8.30 1.37
CA ARG A 48 20.53 7.21 2.20
C ARG A 48 20.17 7.41 3.68
N ILE A 49 20.50 8.61 4.21
CA ILE A 49 20.27 8.94 5.62
C ILE A 49 18.76 9.03 5.89
N PHE A 50 18.02 9.67 5.01
CA PHE A 50 16.59 9.89 5.17
C PHE A 50 15.79 8.58 5.19
N LEU A 51 16.09 7.65 4.26
CA LEU A 51 15.47 6.32 4.21
C LEU A 51 15.77 5.52 5.48
N VAL A 52 17.04 5.48 5.88
CA VAL A 52 17.48 4.73 7.07
C VAL A 52 16.86 5.32 8.34
N LEU A 53 16.79 6.63 8.47
CA LEU A 53 16.16 7.30 9.60
C LEU A 53 14.67 6.92 9.72
N GLY A 54 13.92 6.98 8.62
CA GLY A 54 12.51 6.56 8.62
C GLY A 54 12.32 5.11 9.06
N LEU A 55 13.20 4.21 8.60
CA LEU A 55 13.13 2.79 8.96
C LEU A 55 13.50 2.55 10.44
N VAL A 56 14.54 3.22 10.95
CA VAL A 56 14.95 3.13 12.36
C VAL A 56 13.85 3.68 13.29
N LEU A 57 13.28 4.84 12.96
CA LEU A 57 12.19 5.43 13.77
C LEU A 57 10.94 4.53 13.76
N THR A 58 10.61 3.93 12.61
CA THR A 58 9.55 2.91 12.51
C THR A 58 9.84 1.72 13.44
N ALA A 59 11.07 1.22 13.41
CA ALA A 59 11.48 0.10 14.28
C ALA A 59 11.39 0.47 15.75
N ILE A 60 11.84 1.65 16.16
CA ILE A 60 11.76 2.13 17.55
C ILE A 60 10.31 2.16 18.04
N VAL A 61 9.37 2.72 17.24
CA VAL A 61 7.95 2.74 17.62
C VAL A 61 7.41 1.32 17.82
N ASN A 62 7.74 0.40 16.92
CA ASN A 62 7.31 -1.00 17.06
C ASN A 62 7.94 -1.68 18.28
N LEU A 63 9.21 -1.44 18.58
CA LEU A 63 9.85 -1.97 19.81
C LEU A 63 9.20 -1.41 21.08
N LEU A 64 8.82 -0.13 21.08
CA LEU A 64 8.07 0.44 22.21
C LEU A 64 6.72 -0.25 22.39
N MET A 65 5.98 -0.51 21.32
CA MET A 65 4.72 -1.25 21.37
C MET A 65 4.90 -2.72 21.81
N GLY A 66 6.05 -3.33 21.46
CA GLY A 66 6.34 -4.70 21.80
C GLY A 66 6.88 -4.90 23.22
N PHE A 67 7.78 -4.04 23.70
CA PHE A 67 8.44 -4.23 25.00
C PHE A 67 7.78 -3.49 26.17
N VAL A 68 6.94 -2.51 25.90
CA VAL A 68 6.33 -1.68 26.96
C VAL A 68 4.81 -1.86 26.97
N PRO A 69 4.25 -2.70 27.85
CA PRO A 69 2.82 -3.01 27.90
C PRO A 69 1.91 -1.79 28.02
N PHE A 70 2.39 -0.70 28.62
CA PHE A 70 1.67 0.57 28.71
C PHE A 70 1.26 1.10 27.33
N PHE A 71 2.08 0.91 26.29
CA PHE A 71 1.82 1.43 24.95
C PHE A 71 0.74 0.67 24.16
N THR A 72 0.35 -0.51 24.62
CA THR A 72 -0.77 -1.28 24.08
C THR A 72 -1.96 -1.37 25.04
N SER A 73 -1.92 -0.63 26.17
CA SER A 73 -2.98 -0.67 27.18
C SER A 73 -4.17 0.24 26.92
N GLY A 74 -4.06 1.16 25.98
CA GLY A 74 -5.11 2.13 25.69
C GLY A 74 -5.15 2.57 24.24
N ILE A 75 -6.38 2.73 23.71
CA ILE A 75 -6.62 3.03 22.30
C ILE A 75 -6.00 4.36 21.84
N GLY A 76 -6.05 5.40 22.67
CA GLY A 76 -5.46 6.70 22.35
C GLY A 76 -3.94 6.64 22.22
N ILE A 77 -3.28 5.85 23.06
CA ILE A 77 -1.82 5.66 23.02
C ILE A 77 -1.46 4.87 21.76
N MET A 78 -2.18 3.79 21.48
CA MET A 78 -2.00 3.01 20.26
C MET A 78 -2.20 3.86 19.02
N PHE A 79 -3.23 4.72 18.99
CA PHE A 79 -3.47 5.65 17.87
C PHE A 79 -2.26 6.56 17.63
N VAL A 80 -1.72 7.19 18.66
CA VAL A 80 -0.55 8.08 18.55
C VAL A 80 0.68 7.33 18.04
N LEU A 81 0.97 6.15 18.57
CA LEU A 81 2.11 5.35 18.14
C LEU A 81 1.95 4.84 16.70
N LEU A 82 0.75 4.40 16.33
CA LEU A 82 0.45 3.98 14.96
C LEU A 82 0.49 5.16 13.99
N PHE A 83 0.08 6.37 14.43
CA PHE A 83 0.25 7.59 13.64
C PHE A 83 1.74 7.87 13.39
N LEU A 84 2.57 7.86 14.42
CA LEU A 84 4.03 8.03 14.28
C LEU A 84 4.63 6.95 13.37
N ASN A 85 4.20 5.71 13.54
CA ASN A 85 4.64 4.59 12.71
C ASN A 85 4.30 4.83 11.22
N GLY A 86 3.06 5.23 10.93
CA GLY A 86 2.63 5.59 9.58
C GLY A 86 3.40 6.76 8.99
N TRP A 87 3.66 7.79 9.82
CA TRP A 87 4.46 8.95 9.42
C TRP A 87 5.88 8.57 9.01
N PHE A 88 6.57 7.77 9.83
CA PHE A 88 7.94 7.32 9.53
C PHE A 88 7.99 6.35 8.34
N GLN A 89 6.99 5.50 8.16
CA GLN A 89 6.90 4.64 6.97
C GLN A 89 6.71 5.45 5.68
N GLY A 90 6.00 6.57 5.73
CA GLY A 90 5.81 7.48 4.59
C GLY A 90 7.13 8.12 4.10
N MET A 91 8.16 8.14 4.95
CA MET A 91 9.52 8.61 4.59
C MET A 91 10.26 7.67 3.62
N GLY A 92 9.78 6.46 3.39
CA GLY A 92 10.50 5.47 2.57
C GLY A 92 10.41 5.69 1.07
N TRP A 93 9.25 6.14 0.57
CA TRP A 93 9.00 6.26 -0.86
C TRP A 93 9.79 7.38 -1.56
N PRO A 94 9.79 8.63 -1.04
CA PRO A 94 10.46 9.74 -1.71
C PRO A 94 11.97 9.53 -1.92
N PRO A 95 12.77 9.13 -0.92
CA PRO A 95 14.20 8.91 -1.13
C PRO A 95 14.48 7.73 -2.08
N SER A 96 13.65 6.71 -2.10
CA SER A 96 13.78 5.61 -3.07
C SER A 96 13.59 6.09 -4.50
N GLY A 97 12.58 6.93 -4.75
CA GLY A 97 12.36 7.57 -6.05
C GLY A 97 13.57 8.43 -6.46
N ARG A 98 14.13 9.22 -5.54
CA ARG A 98 15.32 10.02 -5.78
C ARG A 98 16.54 9.16 -6.18
N VAL A 99 16.80 8.07 -5.47
CA VAL A 99 17.89 7.13 -5.82
C VAL A 99 17.67 6.56 -7.22
N LEU A 100 16.45 6.11 -7.55
CA LEU A 100 16.15 5.57 -8.88
C LEU A 100 16.41 6.58 -10.00
N VAL A 101 16.03 7.85 -9.80
CA VAL A 101 16.23 8.90 -10.81
C VAL A 101 17.69 9.23 -11.03
N HIS A 102 18.53 9.21 -9.97
CA HIS A 102 19.93 9.60 -10.07
C HIS A 102 20.85 8.45 -10.52
N TRP A 103 20.48 7.19 -10.27
CA TRP A 103 21.33 6.03 -10.58
C TRP A 103 20.95 5.29 -11.87
N PHE A 104 19.75 5.56 -12.42
CA PHE A 104 19.29 4.89 -13.64
C PHE A 104 18.91 5.90 -14.72
N SER A 105 19.42 5.66 -15.94
CA SER A 105 19.12 6.50 -17.09
C SER A 105 17.64 6.42 -17.50
N VAL A 106 17.20 7.38 -18.31
CA VAL A 106 15.79 7.51 -18.73
C VAL A 106 15.29 6.23 -19.40
N SER A 107 16.13 5.62 -20.27
CA SER A 107 15.77 4.42 -21.04
C SER A 107 15.57 3.16 -20.18
N GLU A 108 16.27 3.03 -19.04
CA GLU A 108 16.18 1.84 -18.17
C GLU A 108 15.37 2.08 -16.88
N ARG A 109 15.06 3.33 -16.55
CA ARG A 109 14.38 3.72 -15.29
C ARG A 109 13.02 3.03 -15.11
N GLY A 110 12.26 2.87 -16.18
CA GLY A 110 10.94 2.21 -16.12
C GLY A 110 11.02 0.77 -15.60
N SER A 111 11.90 -0.04 -16.17
CA SER A 111 12.10 -1.44 -15.75
C SER A 111 12.66 -1.55 -14.33
N LYS A 112 13.57 -0.65 -13.93
CA LYS A 112 14.13 -0.62 -12.59
C LYS A 112 13.11 -0.20 -11.53
N THR A 113 12.25 0.79 -11.87
CA THR A 113 11.15 1.20 -11.00
C THR A 113 10.11 0.08 -10.84
N ALA A 114 9.78 -0.64 -11.92
CA ALA A 114 8.87 -1.79 -11.86
C ALA A 114 9.43 -2.89 -10.94
N LEU A 115 10.72 -3.22 -11.07
CA LEU A 115 11.38 -4.19 -10.20
C LEU A 115 11.39 -3.72 -8.73
N TRP A 116 11.71 -2.45 -8.50
CA TRP A 116 11.67 -1.89 -7.15
C TRP A 116 10.28 -1.95 -6.54
N ASN A 117 9.22 -1.71 -7.32
CA ASN A 117 7.85 -1.73 -6.82
C ASN A 117 7.41 -3.11 -6.30
N VAL A 118 8.01 -4.20 -6.82
CA VAL A 118 7.79 -5.57 -6.31
C VAL A 118 8.18 -5.68 -4.83
N ALA A 119 9.17 -4.89 -4.36
CA ALA A 119 9.61 -4.89 -2.96
C ALA A 119 8.47 -4.59 -1.98
N HIS A 120 7.45 -3.81 -2.39
CA HIS A 120 6.28 -3.52 -1.56
C HIS A 120 5.48 -4.80 -1.22
N ASN A 121 5.23 -5.64 -2.22
CA ASN A 121 4.49 -6.90 -2.04
C ASN A 121 5.34 -7.95 -1.32
N VAL A 122 6.62 -8.07 -1.69
CA VAL A 122 7.56 -8.99 -1.03
C VAL A 122 7.70 -8.65 0.45
N GLY A 123 8.00 -7.38 0.77
CA GLY A 123 8.15 -6.94 2.16
C GLY A 123 6.85 -7.04 2.95
N GLY A 124 5.72 -6.65 2.33
CA GLY A 124 4.40 -6.75 2.95
C GLY A 124 4.01 -8.18 3.28
N GLY A 125 4.27 -9.10 2.38
CA GLY A 125 3.96 -10.53 2.57
C GLY A 125 4.86 -11.19 3.60
N ILE A 126 6.19 -11.00 3.52
CA ILE A 126 7.14 -11.62 4.44
C ILE A 126 6.94 -11.17 5.90
N MET A 127 6.45 -9.95 6.12
CA MET A 127 6.18 -9.45 7.47
C MET A 127 5.14 -10.29 8.22
N ALA A 128 4.13 -10.82 7.55
CA ALA A 128 3.07 -11.56 8.20
C ALA A 128 3.54 -12.91 8.82
N PRO A 129 4.24 -13.81 8.11
CA PRO A 129 4.84 -15.00 8.70
C PRO A 129 5.85 -14.71 9.82
N ILE A 130 6.67 -13.65 9.66
CA ILE A 130 7.63 -13.25 10.70
C ILE A 130 6.90 -12.80 11.95
N ALA A 131 5.83 -12.01 11.82
CA ALA A 131 5.03 -11.57 12.95
C ALA A 131 4.35 -12.76 13.64
N ALA A 132 3.74 -13.68 12.89
CA ALA A 132 3.11 -14.87 13.42
C ALA A 132 4.12 -15.81 14.12
N TRP A 133 5.30 -16.01 13.54
CA TRP A 133 6.39 -16.74 14.18
C TRP A 133 6.86 -16.02 15.45
N GLY A 134 6.94 -14.70 15.41
CA GLY A 134 7.32 -13.87 16.56
C GLY A 134 6.40 -14.07 17.75
N ILE A 135 5.10 -14.20 17.56
CA ILE A 135 4.13 -14.47 18.63
C ILE A 135 4.44 -15.82 19.31
N THR A 136 4.59 -16.87 18.52
CA THR A 136 4.85 -18.22 19.06
C THR A 136 6.19 -18.28 19.81
N THR A 137 7.21 -17.59 19.29
CA THR A 137 8.53 -17.53 19.90
C THR A 137 8.52 -16.71 21.18
N THR A 138 7.84 -15.58 21.23
CA THR A 138 7.73 -14.75 22.44
C THR A 138 6.98 -15.49 23.55
N ALA A 139 5.90 -16.20 23.22
CA ALA A 139 5.17 -17.03 24.15
C ALA A 139 6.05 -18.17 24.70
N PHE A 140 6.87 -18.80 23.85
CA PHE A 140 7.76 -19.88 24.24
C PHE A 140 8.92 -19.41 25.17
N ILE A 141 9.54 -18.27 24.85
CA ILE A 141 10.67 -17.74 25.64
C ILE A 141 10.22 -17.22 27.00
N ASN A 142 8.94 -16.90 27.16
CA ASN A 142 8.32 -16.47 28.42
C ASN A 142 9.09 -15.35 29.14
N PHE A 143 9.07 -14.15 28.52
CA PHE A 143 9.69 -12.94 29.11
C PHE A 143 8.97 -12.42 30.37
N GLY A 144 8.21 -13.26 31.06
CA GLY A 144 7.57 -13.00 32.33
C GLY A 144 6.40 -12.01 32.32
N TYR A 145 6.51 -10.90 31.62
CA TYR A 145 5.46 -9.87 31.52
C TYR A 145 4.86 -9.75 30.13
N LEU A 146 5.43 -10.41 29.11
CA LEU A 146 4.91 -10.41 27.75
C LEU A 146 3.91 -11.55 27.57
N LYS A 147 2.78 -11.25 26.94
CA LYS A 147 1.68 -12.21 26.70
C LYS A 147 1.87 -13.07 25.45
N GLY A 148 2.88 -12.78 24.65
CA GLY A 148 3.20 -13.49 23.40
C GLY A 148 2.89 -12.67 22.14
N PHE A 149 1.73 -11.99 22.06
CA PHE A 149 1.33 -11.22 20.88
C PHE A 149 2.27 -10.06 20.57
N GLU A 150 3.02 -9.58 21.53
CA GLU A 150 4.03 -8.50 21.39
C GLU A 150 5.12 -8.86 20.38
N GLY A 151 5.34 -10.15 20.16
CA GLY A 151 6.23 -10.66 19.10
C GLY A 151 5.90 -10.13 17.71
N VAL A 152 4.63 -9.81 17.42
CA VAL A 152 4.19 -9.14 16.18
C VAL A 152 4.93 -7.82 15.94
N PHE A 153 5.27 -7.11 17.00
CA PHE A 153 5.97 -5.83 16.92
C PHE A 153 7.48 -6.00 17.00
N ILE A 154 7.96 -6.87 17.89
CA ILE A 154 9.39 -7.03 18.21
C ILE A 154 10.17 -7.58 17.01
N TYR A 155 9.78 -8.73 16.46
CA TYR A 155 10.58 -9.40 15.44
C TYR A 155 10.62 -8.66 14.09
N PRO A 156 9.52 -8.10 13.58
CA PRO A 156 9.58 -7.23 12.41
C PRO A 156 10.45 -5.98 12.63
N ALA A 157 10.44 -5.42 13.85
CA ALA A 157 11.26 -4.26 14.15
C ALA A 157 12.76 -4.60 14.18
N LEU A 158 13.14 -5.75 14.75
CA LEU A 158 14.53 -6.23 14.73
C LEU A 158 15.01 -6.45 13.29
N LEU A 159 14.18 -7.07 12.43
CA LEU A 159 14.50 -7.22 11.03
C LEU A 159 14.64 -5.85 10.34
N ALA A 160 13.76 -4.90 10.65
CA ALA A 160 13.84 -3.54 10.10
C ALA A 160 15.16 -2.84 10.48
N LEU A 161 15.66 -3.03 11.70
CA LEU A 161 16.96 -2.50 12.12
C LEU A 161 18.13 -3.15 11.37
N ILE A 162 18.07 -4.46 11.15
CA ILE A 162 19.09 -5.17 10.33
C ILE A 162 19.06 -4.62 8.90
N ILE A 163 17.88 -4.48 8.29
CA ILE A 163 17.73 -3.92 6.96
C ILE A 163 18.19 -2.45 6.92
N ALA A 164 17.92 -1.66 7.97
CA ALA A 164 18.40 -0.28 8.08
C ALA A 164 19.94 -0.22 8.06
N ALA A 165 20.60 -1.09 8.81
CA ALA A 165 22.07 -1.19 8.82
C ALA A 165 22.63 -1.58 7.44
N ILE A 166 22.04 -2.59 6.80
CA ILE A 166 22.41 -3.01 5.44
C ILE A 166 22.20 -1.87 4.44
N SER A 167 21.04 -1.19 4.51
CA SER A 167 20.72 -0.06 3.65
C SER A 167 21.70 1.10 3.83
N TYR A 168 22.10 1.38 5.06
CA TYR A 168 23.09 2.42 5.36
C TYR A 168 24.44 2.10 4.71
N VAL A 169 24.86 0.85 4.68
CA VAL A 169 26.13 0.42 4.05
C VAL A 169 26.02 0.39 2.53
N LEU A 170 24.94 -0.10 1.96
CA LEU A 170 24.83 -0.38 0.52
C LEU A 170 24.29 0.81 -0.30
N ILE A 171 23.32 1.57 0.20
CA ILE A 171 22.69 2.65 -0.56
C ILE A 171 23.67 3.85 -0.64
N ARG A 172 23.67 4.50 -1.80
CA ARG A 172 24.36 5.78 -2.03
C ARG A 172 23.35 6.80 -2.53
N ASP A 173 23.52 8.07 -2.13
CA ASP A 173 22.56 9.13 -2.48
C ASP A 173 22.53 9.38 -3.99
N THR A 174 23.65 9.80 -4.54
CA THR A 174 23.80 10.10 -5.97
C THR A 174 25.16 9.62 -6.48
N PRO A 175 25.34 9.38 -7.80
CA PRO A 175 26.64 9.09 -8.38
C PRO A 175 27.69 10.15 -8.04
N GLN A 176 27.30 11.45 -8.08
CA GLN A 176 28.17 12.57 -7.76
C GLN A 176 28.68 12.53 -6.32
N SER A 177 27.87 12.02 -5.39
CA SER A 177 28.30 11.83 -3.99
C SER A 177 29.42 10.80 -3.83
N GLN A 178 29.69 10.01 -4.89
CA GLN A 178 30.75 9.01 -4.97
C GLN A 178 31.88 9.43 -5.95
N GLY A 179 31.90 10.69 -6.39
CA GLY A 179 32.88 11.16 -7.36
C GLY A 179 32.66 10.64 -8.79
N LEU A 180 31.47 10.09 -9.08
CA LEU A 180 31.09 9.59 -10.40
C LEU A 180 30.34 10.67 -11.19
N PRO A 181 30.42 10.68 -12.53
CA PRO A 181 29.59 11.56 -13.35
C PRO A 181 28.11 11.27 -13.20
N PRO A 182 27.23 12.26 -13.50
CA PRO A 182 25.79 12.01 -13.63
C PRO A 182 25.51 10.87 -14.60
N ILE A 183 24.45 10.07 -14.32
CA ILE A 183 24.12 8.88 -15.10
C ILE A 183 23.83 9.22 -16.57
N GLU A 184 23.25 10.38 -16.84
CA GLU A 184 22.93 10.87 -18.18
C GLU A 184 24.20 11.08 -19.01
N ILE A 185 25.26 11.61 -18.39
CA ILE A 185 26.57 11.77 -19.06
C ILE A 185 27.24 10.41 -19.25
N TYR A 186 27.23 9.56 -18.22
CA TYR A 186 27.86 8.24 -18.27
C TYR A 186 27.25 7.34 -19.34
N LYS A 187 25.93 7.33 -19.48
CA LYS A 187 25.18 6.51 -20.44
C LYS A 187 24.95 7.22 -21.79
N ASN A 188 25.29 8.50 -21.89
CA ASN A 188 24.93 9.35 -23.05
C ASN A 188 23.42 9.26 -23.38
N ASP A 189 22.59 9.23 -22.35
CA ASP A 189 21.15 9.04 -22.41
C ASP A 189 20.43 10.21 -21.75
N PHE A 190 20.21 11.24 -22.56
CA PHE A 190 19.52 12.45 -22.15
C PHE A 190 18.02 12.32 -22.42
N ALA A 191 17.20 12.87 -21.52
CA ALA A 191 15.76 12.98 -21.78
C ALA A 191 15.52 13.76 -23.08
N THR A 192 14.60 13.27 -23.91
CA THR A 192 14.24 13.87 -25.20
C THR A 192 13.75 15.32 -25.09
N SER A 193 13.43 15.77 -23.87
CA SER A 193 13.08 17.16 -23.56
C SER A 193 14.23 18.17 -23.77
N ASP A 194 15.49 17.72 -23.81
CA ASP A 194 16.63 18.61 -24.11
C ASP A 194 16.79 18.90 -25.61
N LYS A 195 16.06 18.20 -26.47
CA LYS A 195 15.92 18.51 -27.89
C LYS A 195 14.63 19.27 -28.14
N LYS A 196 14.66 20.60 -27.88
CA LYS A 196 13.73 21.61 -28.47
C LYS A 196 12.24 21.21 -28.57
N THR A 197 11.62 20.68 -27.57
CA THR A 197 10.22 20.93 -27.33
C THR A 197 10.12 21.93 -26.21
N LEU A 198 9.66 23.11 -26.56
CA LEU A 198 9.18 24.17 -25.67
C LEU A 198 8.02 23.64 -24.83
N GLU A 199 8.30 22.75 -23.90
CA GLU A 199 7.42 22.59 -22.76
C GLU A 199 7.65 23.86 -21.92
N THR A 200 6.78 24.84 -22.13
CA THR A 200 6.64 26.01 -21.27
C THR A 200 6.76 25.55 -19.82
N GLU A 201 7.61 26.19 -19.05
CA GLU A 201 7.70 25.91 -17.62
C GLU A 201 6.34 26.16 -17.00
N LEU A 202 5.68 25.05 -16.58
CA LEU A 202 4.39 25.13 -15.90
C LEU A 202 4.62 25.58 -14.48
N THR A 203 3.95 26.62 -14.07
CA THR A 203 3.96 27.06 -12.67
C THR A 203 3.23 26.03 -11.80
N THR A 204 3.61 25.91 -10.52
CA THR A 204 2.94 25.03 -9.56
C THR A 204 1.42 25.29 -9.51
N LYS A 205 1.01 26.55 -9.68
CA LYS A 205 -0.39 26.96 -9.71
C LYS A 205 -1.11 26.40 -10.95
N GLU A 206 -0.49 26.45 -12.12
CA GLU A 206 -1.05 25.87 -13.35
C GLU A 206 -1.14 24.35 -13.26
N ILE A 207 -0.11 23.68 -12.76
CA ILE A 207 -0.13 22.23 -12.54
C ILE A 207 -1.31 21.86 -11.65
N LEU A 208 -1.43 22.52 -10.48
CA LEU A 208 -2.45 22.17 -9.50
C LEU A 208 -3.86 22.51 -10.00
N PHE A 209 -4.09 23.75 -10.42
CA PHE A 209 -5.45 24.21 -10.74
C PHE A 209 -5.89 23.86 -12.15
N LYS A 210 -5.05 24.02 -13.17
CA LYS A 210 -5.44 23.81 -14.55
C LYS A 210 -5.47 22.33 -14.94
N TYR A 211 -4.42 21.58 -14.58
CA TYR A 211 -4.24 20.20 -15.06
C TYR A 211 -4.74 19.14 -14.09
N VAL A 212 -4.75 19.41 -12.78
CA VAL A 212 -5.16 18.43 -11.78
C VAL A 212 -6.55 18.71 -11.24
N LEU A 213 -6.78 19.84 -10.55
CA LEU A 213 -8.06 20.12 -9.89
C LEU A 213 -9.20 20.39 -10.88
N ASN A 214 -8.94 21.00 -12.04
CA ASN A 214 -9.96 21.21 -13.09
C ASN A 214 -10.13 20.00 -14.03
N ASN A 215 -9.38 18.91 -13.81
CA ASN A 215 -9.48 17.75 -14.68
C ASN A 215 -10.49 16.74 -14.12
N LYS A 216 -11.66 16.68 -14.75
CA LYS A 216 -12.73 15.76 -14.36
C LYS A 216 -12.33 14.28 -14.37
N TRP A 217 -11.37 13.90 -15.21
CA TRP A 217 -10.89 12.52 -15.29
C TRP A 217 -10.00 12.16 -14.11
N VAL A 218 -9.17 13.08 -13.64
CA VAL A 218 -8.39 12.92 -12.42
C VAL A 218 -9.31 12.74 -11.21
N TRP A 219 -10.41 13.50 -11.13
CA TRP A 219 -11.41 13.32 -10.10
C TRP A 219 -12.13 11.97 -10.20
N ALA A 220 -12.53 11.55 -11.42
CA ALA A 220 -13.17 10.26 -11.61
C ALA A 220 -12.32 9.09 -11.10
N ILE A 221 -11.02 9.08 -11.41
CA ILE A 221 -10.11 8.05 -10.92
C ILE A 221 -9.76 8.21 -9.43
N ALA A 222 -9.73 9.43 -8.89
CA ALA A 222 -9.56 9.66 -7.46
C ALA A 222 -10.73 9.08 -6.66
N PHE A 223 -11.96 9.28 -7.14
CA PHE A 223 -13.15 8.64 -6.54
C PHE A 223 -13.14 7.12 -6.70
N ALA A 224 -12.78 6.59 -7.87
CA ALA A 224 -12.62 5.15 -8.07
C ALA A 224 -11.61 4.56 -7.07
N ASN A 225 -10.52 5.28 -6.78
CA ASN A 225 -9.49 4.85 -5.85
C ASN A 225 -9.98 4.73 -4.41
N ILE A 226 -10.96 5.53 -3.99
CA ILE A 226 -11.60 5.38 -2.67
C ILE A 226 -12.16 3.96 -2.52
N PHE A 227 -12.97 3.52 -3.49
CA PHE A 227 -13.63 2.22 -3.43
C PHE A 227 -12.66 1.06 -3.57
N VAL A 228 -11.68 1.17 -4.49
CA VAL A 228 -10.65 0.14 -4.67
C VAL A 228 -9.81 -0.02 -3.39
N TYR A 229 -9.40 1.08 -2.76
CA TYR A 229 -8.63 1.05 -1.52
C TYR A 229 -9.46 0.58 -0.33
N PHE A 230 -10.75 0.93 -0.28
CA PHE A 230 -11.65 0.41 0.75
C PHE A 230 -11.72 -1.12 0.69
N VAL A 231 -11.92 -1.70 -0.49
CA VAL A 231 -11.98 -3.16 -0.65
C VAL A 231 -10.62 -3.80 -0.32
N ARG A 232 -9.53 -3.23 -0.84
CA ARG A 232 -8.18 -3.73 -0.60
C ARG A 232 -7.84 -3.81 0.88
N TYR A 233 -8.02 -2.71 1.60
CA TYR A 233 -7.67 -2.63 3.02
C TYR A 233 -8.74 -3.28 3.90
N GLY A 234 -10.02 -3.22 3.51
CA GLY A 234 -11.10 -3.91 4.20
C GLY A 234 -10.92 -5.42 4.22
N VAL A 235 -10.48 -6.01 3.10
CA VAL A 235 -10.14 -7.44 3.09
C VAL A 235 -8.82 -7.71 3.82
N LEU A 236 -7.75 -6.99 3.48
CA LEU A 236 -6.40 -7.30 3.96
C LEU A 236 -6.24 -7.06 5.45
N ASP A 237 -6.65 -5.90 5.94
CA ASP A 237 -6.40 -5.50 7.33
C ASP A 237 -7.30 -6.26 8.31
N TRP A 238 -8.49 -6.68 7.88
CA TRP A 238 -9.44 -7.43 8.70
C TRP A 238 -9.38 -8.95 8.51
N ALA A 239 -8.63 -9.45 7.51
CA ALA A 239 -8.49 -10.89 7.27
C ALA A 239 -8.03 -11.66 8.51
N PRO A 240 -7.03 -11.23 9.32
CA PRO A 240 -6.62 -11.99 10.51
C PRO A 240 -7.74 -12.14 11.54
N VAL A 241 -8.55 -11.10 11.74
CA VAL A 241 -9.68 -11.12 12.69
C VAL A 241 -10.78 -12.04 12.16
N TYR A 242 -11.20 -11.86 10.90
CA TYR A 242 -12.23 -12.67 10.29
C TYR A 242 -11.86 -14.16 10.22
N LEU A 243 -10.62 -14.47 9.83
CA LEU A 243 -10.13 -15.84 9.80
C LEU A 243 -10.10 -16.48 11.18
N SER A 244 -9.77 -15.72 12.22
CA SER A 244 -9.75 -16.21 13.60
C SER A 244 -11.16 -16.44 14.14
N GLU A 245 -12.06 -15.46 13.98
CA GLU A 245 -13.41 -15.50 14.57
C GLU A 245 -14.36 -16.44 13.83
N GLU A 246 -14.44 -16.31 12.52
CA GLU A 246 -15.46 -17.01 11.72
C GLU A 246 -14.94 -18.30 11.07
N LYS A 247 -13.64 -18.36 10.76
CA LYS A 247 -13.05 -19.51 10.06
C LYS A 247 -12.19 -20.38 10.96
N HIS A 248 -11.99 -19.97 12.22
CA HIS A 248 -11.23 -20.71 13.24
C HIS A 248 -9.77 -21.01 12.85
N PHE A 249 -9.16 -20.13 12.06
CA PHE A 249 -7.75 -20.21 11.74
C PHE A 249 -6.92 -19.83 12.95
N ASP A 250 -5.82 -20.55 13.16
CA ASP A 250 -4.78 -20.09 14.09
C ASP A 250 -4.02 -18.90 13.49
N LEU A 251 -3.26 -18.23 14.34
CA LEU A 251 -2.52 -17.03 13.94
C LEU A 251 -1.46 -17.32 12.87
N LYS A 252 -0.85 -18.51 12.89
CA LYS A 252 0.15 -18.93 11.90
C LYS A 252 -0.50 -19.11 10.53
N ALA A 253 -1.65 -19.77 10.47
CA ALA A 253 -2.42 -19.94 9.24
C ALA A 253 -2.90 -18.60 8.69
N SER A 254 -3.36 -17.68 9.55
CA SER A 254 -3.74 -16.32 9.17
C SER A 254 -2.56 -15.52 8.59
N GLY A 255 -1.37 -15.67 9.16
CA GLY A 255 -0.14 -15.04 8.65
C GLY A 255 0.26 -15.57 7.26
N TRP A 256 0.11 -16.87 7.02
CA TRP A 256 0.34 -17.46 5.69
C TRP A 256 -0.72 -17.02 4.67
N ALA A 257 -1.98 -16.93 5.04
CA ALA A 257 -3.04 -16.42 4.17
C ALA A 257 -2.77 -14.96 3.75
N TYR A 258 -2.34 -14.13 4.70
CA TYR A 258 -1.92 -12.75 4.44
C TYR A 258 -0.70 -12.68 3.50
N PHE A 259 0.31 -13.52 3.72
CA PHE A 259 1.47 -13.63 2.84
C PHE A 259 1.06 -13.96 1.40
N LEU A 260 0.22 -14.97 1.23
CA LEU A 260 -0.22 -15.42 -0.09
C LEU A 260 -1.03 -14.35 -0.83
N TYR A 261 -1.88 -13.60 -0.11
CA TYR A 261 -2.61 -12.45 -0.66
C TYR A 261 -1.65 -11.40 -1.25
N GLU A 262 -0.63 -10.99 -0.49
CA GLU A 262 0.32 -9.97 -0.93
C GLU A 262 1.17 -10.44 -2.12
N TRP A 263 1.66 -11.67 -2.08
CA TRP A 263 2.51 -12.22 -3.14
C TRP A 263 1.75 -12.46 -4.44
N ALA A 264 0.51 -12.88 -4.37
CA ALA A 264 -0.36 -13.04 -5.52
C ALA A 264 -0.58 -11.71 -6.29
N GLY A 265 -0.48 -10.59 -5.61
CA GLY A 265 -0.56 -9.26 -6.22
C GLY A 265 0.53 -8.98 -7.26
N ILE A 266 1.70 -9.63 -7.17
CA ILE A 266 2.81 -9.43 -8.12
C ILE A 266 2.42 -9.90 -9.52
N PRO A 267 2.13 -11.20 -9.76
CA PRO A 267 1.73 -11.67 -11.08
C PRO A 267 0.39 -11.05 -11.52
N GLY A 268 -0.52 -10.76 -10.59
CA GLY A 268 -1.79 -10.10 -10.91
C GLY A 268 -1.62 -8.71 -11.49
N THR A 269 -0.74 -7.90 -10.91
CA THR A 269 -0.39 -6.57 -11.43
C THR A 269 0.20 -6.65 -12.83
N LEU A 270 1.15 -7.56 -13.06
CA LEU A 270 1.79 -7.76 -14.35
C LEU A 270 0.79 -8.21 -15.42
N LEU A 271 -0.06 -9.17 -15.10
CA LEU A 271 -1.10 -9.66 -16.01
C LEU A 271 -2.11 -8.55 -16.33
N CYS A 272 -2.54 -7.78 -15.35
CA CYS A 272 -3.47 -6.66 -15.54
C CYS A 272 -2.89 -5.61 -16.49
N GLY A 273 -1.62 -5.25 -16.32
CA GLY A 273 -0.90 -4.35 -17.22
C GLY A 273 -0.85 -4.90 -18.65
N TYR A 274 -0.45 -6.16 -18.80
CA TYR A 274 -0.40 -6.83 -20.10
C TYR A 274 -1.77 -6.86 -20.81
N ILE A 275 -2.82 -7.24 -20.08
CA ILE A 275 -4.20 -7.28 -20.59
C ILE A 275 -4.64 -5.86 -21.01
N SER A 276 -4.36 -4.85 -20.18
CA SER A 276 -4.68 -3.47 -20.49
C SER A 276 -4.00 -2.98 -21.77
N ASP A 277 -2.72 -3.30 -21.95
CA ASP A 277 -1.94 -2.82 -23.10
C ASP A 277 -2.24 -3.60 -24.38
N LYS A 278 -2.27 -4.94 -24.30
CA LYS A 278 -2.41 -5.80 -25.50
C LYS A 278 -3.86 -6.06 -25.87
N LEU A 279 -4.72 -6.45 -24.92
CA LEU A 279 -6.10 -6.82 -25.22
C LEU A 279 -6.99 -5.58 -25.36
N PHE A 280 -6.82 -4.60 -24.47
CA PHE A 280 -7.62 -3.38 -24.49
C PHE A 280 -6.93 -2.18 -25.16
N LYS A 281 -5.77 -2.38 -25.78
CA LYS A 281 -5.05 -1.36 -26.57
C LYS A 281 -4.82 -0.06 -25.77
N GLY A 282 -4.35 -0.19 -24.54
CA GLY A 282 -4.08 0.93 -23.66
C GLY A 282 -5.30 1.54 -22.94
N ARG A 283 -6.51 1.00 -23.16
CA ARG A 283 -7.71 1.41 -22.41
C ARG A 283 -7.68 0.78 -21.04
N ARG A 284 -7.48 1.59 -20.01
CA ARG A 284 -7.32 1.12 -18.61
C ARG A 284 -8.66 0.75 -17.97
N GLY A 285 -9.76 1.43 -18.34
CA GLY A 285 -11.11 1.21 -17.78
C GLY A 285 -11.59 -0.23 -17.90
N PRO A 286 -11.61 -0.85 -19.11
CA PRO A 286 -12.07 -2.23 -19.28
C PRO A 286 -11.26 -3.24 -18.43
N ALA A 287 -9.93 -3.12 -18.39
CA ALA A 287 -9.09 -4.01 -17.60
C ALA A 287 -9.43 -3.88 -16.10
N GLY A 288 -9.53 -2.64 -15.59
CA GLY A 288 -9.94 -2.39 -14.20
C GLY A 288 -11.32 -2.96 -13.87
N PHE A 289 -12.29 -2.81 -14.77
CA PHE A 289 -13.63 -3.36 -14.61
C PHE A 289 -13.61 -4.89 -14.44
N PHE A 290 -12.96 -5.62 -15.36
CA PHE A 290 -12.95 -7.08 -15.30
C PHE A 290 -12.17 -7.62 -14.10
N PHE A 291 -11.10 -6.94 -13.70
CA PHE A 291 -10.37 -7.31 -12.49
C PHE A 291 -11.22 -7.06 -11.23
N MET A 292 -11.93 -5.92 -11.15
CA MET A 292 -12.84 -5.66 -10.02
C MET A 292 -14.07 -6.57 -10.01
N LEU A 293 -14.57 -6.99 -11.17
CA LEU A 293 -15.60 -8.04 -11.26
C LEU A 293 -15.11 -9.33 -10.62
N GLY A 294 -13.90 -9.76 -10.96
CA GLY A 294 -13.27 -10.93 -10.33
C GLY A 294 -13.10 -10.76 -8.82
N VAL A 295 -12.66 -9.58 -8.35
CA VAL A 295 -12.58 -9.28 -6.91
C VAL A 295 -13.94 -9.44 -6.25
N THR A 296 -15.00 -8.88 -6.83
CA THR A 296 -16.37 -8.99 -6.30
C THR A 296 -16.81 -10.43 -6.16
N VAL A 297 -16.56 -11.25 -7.19
CA VAL A 297 -16.90 -12.69 -7.18
C VAL A 297 -16.14 -13.40 -6.06
N PHE A 298 -14.84 -13.18 -5.91
CA PHE A 298 -14.05 -13.86 -4.88
C PHE A 298 -14.31 -13.32 -3.47
N VAL A 299 -14.71 -12.07 -3.30
CA VAL A 299 -15.20 -11.56 -2.01
C VAL A 299 -16.49 -12.30 -1.61
N LEU A 300 -17.41 -12.52 -2.56
CA LEU A 300 -18.62 -13.32 -2.31
C LEU A 300 -18.30 -14.77 -1.97
N ILE A 301 -17.38 -15.41 -2.70
CA ILE A 301 -16.97 -16.80 -2.43
C ILE A 301 -16.33 -16.89 -1.04
N TYR A 302 -15.45 -15.94 -0.68
CA TYR A 302 -14.78 -15.89 0.61
C TYR A 302 -15.77 -15.73 1.77
N TRP A 303 -16.76 -14.86 1.62
CA TRP A 303 -17.82 -14.67 2.61
C TRP A 303 -18.70 -15.91 2.75
N LEU A 304 -19.25 -16.43 1.63
CA LEU A 304 -20.23 -17.53 1.62
C LEU A 304 -19.61 -18.91 1.87
N ASN A 305 -18.28 -19.02 1.92
CA ASN A 305 -17.61 -20.29 2.25
C ASN A 305 -17.89 -20.67 3.71
N PRO A 306 -18.42 -21.87 4.00
CA PRO A 306 -18.66 -22.29 5.38
C PRO A 306 -17.32 -22.51 6.13
N PRO A 307 -17.32 -22.35 7.48
CA PRO A 307 -16.16 -22.69 8.31
C PRO A 307 -15.71 -24.14 8.09
N GLY A 308 -14.39 -24.39 8.17
CA GLY A 308 -13.80 -25.71 7.99
C GLY A 308 -13.25 -26.00 6.59
N ASN A 309 -13.57 -25.19 5.59
CA ASN A 309 -13.00 -25.31 4.24
C ASN A 309 -11.86 -24.30 4.01
N ALA A 310 -10.78 -24.47 4.77
CA ALA A 310 -9.60 -23.58 4.75
C ALA A 310 -8.97 -23.45 3.35
N TRP A 311 -9.06 -24.48 2.50
CA TRP A 311 -8.55 -24.41 1.14
C TRP A 311 -9.24 -23.33 0.32
N LEU A 312 -10.59 -23.26 0.39
CA LEU A 312 -11.36 -22.29 -0.37
C LEU A 312 -11.17 -20.85 0.18
N ASP A 313 -10.99 -20.69 1.50
CA ASP A 313 -10.63 -19.40 2.10
C ASP A 313 -9.28 -18.88 1.58
N ASN A 314 -8.26 -19.74 1.56
CA ASN A 314 -6.94 -19.39 1.04
C ASN A 314 -6.98 -19.09 -0.47
N VAL A 315 -7.66 -19.91 -1.27
CA VAL A 315 -7.81 -19.66 -2.72
C VAL A 315 -8.53 -18.33 -2.98
N SER A 316 -9.57 -18.03 -2.21
CA SER A 316 -10.30 -16.76 -2.34
C SER A 316 -9.43 -15.57 -2.00
N LEU A 317 -8.66 -15.62 -0.92
CA LEU A 317 -7.72 -14.56 -0.54
C LEU A 317 -6.60 -14.38 -1.57
N ILE A 318 -6.02 -15.47 -2.08
CA ILE A 318 -5.02 -15.43 -3.16
C ILE A 318 -5.62 -14.77 -4.41
N ALA A 319 -6.84 -15.16 -4.79
CA ALA A 319 -7.51 -14.62 -5.95
C ALA A 319 -7.85 -13.13 -5.77
N ILE A 320 -8.34 -12.71 -4.59
CA ILE A 320 -8.59 -11.30 -4.29
C ILE A 320 -7.27 -10.52 -4.36
N GLY A 321 -6.20 -11.01 -3.74
CA GLY A 321 -4.88 -10.40 -3.80
C GLY A 321 -4.35 -10.28 -5.23
N PHE A 322 -4.45 -11.35 -6.01
CA PHE A 322 -4.05 -11.36 -7.43
C PHE A 322 -4.81 -10.30 -8.25
N LEU A 323 -6.11 -10.16 -8.03
CA LEU A 323 -6.98 -9.30 -8.83
C LEU A 323 -6.95 -7.84 -8.38
N ILE A 324 -6.89 -7.54 -7.07
CA ILE A 324 -7.07 -6.16 -6.57
C ILE A 324 -5.87 -5.24 -6.88
N TYR A 325 -4.67 -5.79 -6.95
CA TYR A 325 -3.47 -5.00 -7.24
C TYR A 325 -3.41 -4.46 -8.68
N GLY A 326 -4.10 -5.14 -9.61
CA GLY A 326 -4.27 -4.64 -10.98
C GLY A 326 -4.99 -3.28 -11.03
N PRO A 327 -6.22 -3.14 -10.54
CA PRO A 327 -6.95 -1.87 -10.42
C PRO A 327 -6.17 -0.78 -9.68
N VAL A 328 -5.48 -1.11 -8.59
CA VAL A 328 -4.62 -0.18 -7.85
C VAL A 328 -3.53 0.42 -8.75
N MET A 329 -2.85 -0.43 -9.52
CA MET A 329 -1.83 -0.01 -10.48
C MET A 329 -2.44 0.80 -11.63
N LEU A 330 -3.56 0.35 -12.20
CA LEU A 330 -4.21 1.02 -13.33
C LEU A 330 -4.67 2.43 -12.99
N ILE A 331 -5.18 2.68 -11.78
CA ILE A 331 -5.54 4.04 -11.32
C ILE A 331 -4.30 4.93 -11.28
N GLY A 332 -3.18 4.42 -10.78
CA GLY A 332 -1.90 5.13 -10.82
C GLY A 332 -1.47 5.49 -12.25
N LEU A 333 -1.56 4.54 -13.18
CA LEU A 333 -1.25 4.78 -14.59
C LEU A 333 -2.21 5.78 -15.23
N GLN A 334 -3.53 5.68 -15.00
CA GLN A 334 -4.51 6.64 -15.49
C GLN A 334 -4.22 8.07 -15.01
N ALA A 335 -3.75 8.22 -13.76
CA ALA A 335 -3.36 9.53 -13.22
C ALA A 335 -2.20 10.15 -14.02
N LEU A 336 -1.26 9.32 -14.48
CA LEU A 336 -0.16 9.77 -15.35
C LEU A 336 -0.64 10.04 -16.79
N ASP A 337 -1.53 9.18 -17.29
CA ASP A 337 -2.02 9.23 -18.69
C ASP A 337 -2.94 10.45 -18.96
N TYR A 338 -3.60 11.01 -17.93
CA TYR A 338 -4.63 12.05 -18.11
C TYR A 338 -4.11 13.49 -17.91
N VAL A 339 -2.84 13.65 -17.59
CA VAL A 339 -2.21 14.95 -17.38
C VAL A 339 -0.86 15.04 -18.11
N PRO A 340 -0.36 16.26 -18.39
CA PRO A 340 1.00 16.43 -18.91
C PRO A 340 2.04 15.84 -17.95
N LYS A 341 3.19 15.37 -18.47
CA LYS A 341 4.26 14.73 -17.70
C LYS A 341 4.66 15.52 -16.44
N LYS A 342 4.73 16.86 -16.56
CA LYS A 342 5.05 17.75 -15.42
C LYS A 342 3.98 17.79 -14.31
N ALA A 343 2.74 17.38 -14.59
CA ALA A 343 1.64 17.31 -13.63
C ALA A 343 1.40 15.89 -13.09
N ALA A 344 2.08 14.88 -13.63
CA ALA A 344 1.87 13.47 -13.35
C ALA A 344 2.03 13.13 -11.86
N GLY A 345 3.07 13.63 -11.21
CA GLY A 345 3.30 13.41 -9.78
C GLY A 345 2.20 13.99 -8.90
N THR A 346 1.70 15.19 -9.24
CA THR A 346 0.62 15.86 -8.50
C THR A 346 -0.71 15.10 -8.67
N ALA A 347 -1.02 14.62 -9.88
CA ALA A 347 -2.22 13.82 -10.15
C ALA A 347 -2.18 12.47 -9.41
N ALA A 348 -1.04 11.76 -9.47
CA ALA A 348 -0.83 10.54 -8.71
C ALA A 348 -0.89 10.78 -7.19
N GLY A 349 -0.38 11.92 -6.72
CA GLY A 349 -0.47 12.35 -5.33
C GLY A 349 -1.92 12.56 -4.88
N LEU A 350 -2.73 13.25 -5.68
CA LEU A 350 -4.15 13.47 -5.38
C LEU A 350 -4.93 12.15 -5.32
N THR A 351 -4.77 11.29 -6.33
CA THR A 351 -5.46 9.99 -6.35
C THR A 351 -5.04 9.11 -5.19
N GLY A 352 -3.75 9.11 -4.83
CA GLY A 352 -3.23 8.40 -3.66
C GLY A 352 -3.79 8.93 -2.35
N LEU A 353 -3.88 10.26 -2.19
CA LEU A 353 -4.46 10.89 -1.01
C LEU A 353 -5.92 10.44 -0.80
N PHE A 354 -6.73 10.45 -1.85
CA PHE A 354 -8.12 9.99 -1.79
C PHE A 354 -8.21 8.49 -1.42
N GLY A 355 -7.37 7.66 -2.02
CA GLY A 355 -7.30 6.24 -1.68
C GLY A 355 -6.98 5.98 -0.21
N TYR A 356 -5.99 6.67 0.35
CA TYR A 356 -5.60 6.48 1.75
C TYR A 356 -6.59 7.12 2.73
N LEU A 357 -6.94 8.41 2.57
CA LEU A 357 -7.78 9.13 3.54
C LEU A 357 -9.24 8.66 3.52
N PHE A 358 -9.80 8.46 2.34
CA PHE A 358 -11.21 8.11 2.21
C PHE A 358 -11.43 6.61 1.94
N GLY A 359 -10.47 5.90 1.34
CA GLY A 359 -10.56 4.46 1.12
C GLY A 359 -10.07 3.66 2.33
N ALA A 360 -8.77 3.66 2.60
CA ALA A 360 -8.17 2.83 3.66
C ALA A 360 -8.64 3.22 5.06
N VAL A 361 -8.71 4.53 5.37
CA VAL A 361 -9.19 5.00 6.68
C VAL A 361 -10.64 4.59 6.91
N MET A 362 -11.52 4.78 5.91
CA MET A 362 -12.92 4.37 6.02
C MET A 362 -13.07 2.86 6.10
N ALA A 363 -12.24 2.08 5.38
CA ALA A 363 -12.23 0.63 5.52
C ALA A 363 -11.92 0.20 6.96
N ASN A 364 -10.96 0.84 7.61
CA ASN A 364 -10.60 0.51 8.98
C ASN A 364 -11.64 0.95 10.01
N ILE A 365 -12.16 2.17 9.91
CA ILE A 365 -13.11 2.72 10.89
C ILE A 365 -14.52 2.15 10.66
N VAL A 366 -15.03 2.29 9.42
CA VAL A 366 -16.44 1.98 9.13
C VAL A 366 -16.68 0.47 9.18
N LEU A 367 -15.78 -0.33 8.56
CA LEU A 367 -15.95 -1.79 8.58
C LEU A 367 -15.84 -2.33 10.01
N GLY A 368 -14.87 -1.85 10.81
CA GLY A 368 -14.74 -2.22 12.21
C GLY A 368 -16.01 -1.94 13.01
N ALA A 369 -16.55 -0.71 12.90
CA ALA A 369 -17.77 -0.32 13.60
C ALA A 369 -19.01 -1.10 13.11
N VAL A 370 -19.12 -1.39 11.81
CA VAL A 370 -20.20 -2.17 11.23
C VAL A 370 -20.15 -3.62 11.74
N VAL A 371 -18.96 -4.22 11.73
CA VAL A 371 -18.79 -5.62 12.18
C VAL A 371 -19.04 -5.75 13.67
N ASP A 372 -18.59 -4.80 14.49
CA ASP A 372 -18.87 -4.79 15.94
C ASP A 372 -20.37 -4.76 16.24
N LYS A 373 -21.11 -3.93 15.47
CA LYS A 373 -22.54 -3.69 15.79
C LYS A 373 -23.48 -4.69 15.12
N PHE A 374 -23.14 -5.13 13.90
CA PHE A 374 -24.06 -5.89 13.04
C PHE A 374 -23.50 -7.25 12.59
N GLY A 375 -22.27 -7.57 12.97
CA GLY A 375 -21.58 -8.82 12.60
C GLY A 375 -20.95 -8.81 11.21
N TRP A 376 -20.22 -9.90 10.92
CA TRP A 376 -19.45 -10.07 9.69
C TRP A 376 -20.31 -10.11 8.41
N ASP A 377 -21.52 -10.67 8.48
CA ASP A 377 -22.41 -10.73 7.30
C ASP A 377 -22.71 -9.32 6.75
N VAL A 378 -23.05 -8.36 7.63
CA VAL A 378 -23.29 -6.98 7.22
C VAL A 378 -21.98 -6.32 6.75
N GLY A 379 -20.85 -6.65 7.38
CA GLY A 379 -19.54 -6.21 6.93
C GLY A 379 -19.23 -6.65 5.49
N PHE A 380 -19.51 -7.90 5.15
CA PHE A 380 -19.32 -8.42 3.79
C PHE A 380 -20.33 -7.89 2.77
N ILE A 381 -21.59 -7.64 3.19
CA ILE A 381 -22.56 -6.92 2.33
C ILE A 381 -21.99 -5.54 1.95
N LEU A 382 -21.46 -4.81 2.93
CA LEU A 382 -20.81 -3.50 2.69
C LEU A 382 -19.60 -3.64 1.75
N LEU A 383 -18.68 -4.58 2.00
CA LEU A 383 -17.51 -4.83 1.16
C LEU A 383 -17.92 -5.17 -0.28
N THR A 384 -18.91 -6.02 -0.44
CA THR A 384 -19.45 -6.41 -1.76
C THR A 384 -20.07 -5.23 -2.48
N ALA A 385 -20.90 -4.44 -1.80
CA ALA A 385 -21.51 -3.24 -2.38
C ALA A 385 -20.42 -2.26 -2.85
N ILE A 386 -19.40 -1.99 -2.02
CA ILE A 386 -18.29 -1.11 -2.37
C ILE A 386 -17.45 -1.68 -3.52
N SER A 387 -17.25 -3.00 -3.58
CA SER A 387 -16.53 -3.62 -4.70
C SER A 387 -17.29 -3.48 -6.04
N VAL A 388 -18.62 -3.54 -6.01
CA VAL A 388 -19.47 -3.23 -7.17
C VAL A 388 -19.34 -1.76 -7.57
N PHE A 389 -19.34 -0.82 -6.62
CA PHE A 389 -19.10 0.60 -6.92
C PHE A 389 -17.71 0.83 -7.51
N ALA A 390 -16.68 0.17 -7.00
CA ALA A 390 -15.34 0.20 -7.56
C ALA A 390 -15.33 -0.32 -9.02
N MET A 391 -15.98 -1.45 -9.28
CA MET A 391 -16.13 -2.01 -10.62
C MET A 391 -16.82 -1.03 -11.57
N LEU A 392 -17.98 -0.49 -11.18
CA LEU A 392 -18.75 0.44 -11.99
C LEU A 392 -18.02 1.76 -12.25
N SER A 393 -17.19 2.23 -11.32
CA SER A 393 -16.40 3.45 -11.48
C SER A 393 -15.43 3.38 -12.66
N PHE A 394 -14.93 2.20 -13.03
CA PHE A 394 -14.09 2.01 -14.20
C PHE A 394 -14.85 2.19 -15.55
N ILE A 395 -16.18 2.11 -15.54
CA ILE A 395 -16.99 2.40 -16.74
C ILE A 395 -16.85 3.88 -17.11
N LEU A 396 -16.67 4.77 -16.16
CA LEU A 396 -16.45 6.20 -16.43
C LEU A 396 -15.24 6.45 -17.34
N THR A 397 -14.23 5.59 -17.26
CA THR A 397 -13.00 5.71 -18.05
C THR A 397 -12.88 4.66 -19.17
N TRP A 398 -14.00 3.95 -19.51
CA TRP A 398 -14.01 2.81 -20.42
C TRP A 398 -13.36 3.08 -21.78
N ASN A 399 -13.71 4.20 -22.39
CA ASN A 399 -13.25 4.58 -23.74
C ASN A 399 -12.04 5.54 -23.72
N LYS A 400 -11.48 5.81 -22.54
CA LYS A 400 -10.34 6.71 -22.43
C LYS A 400 -9.04 5.97 -22.67
N VAL A 401 -8.25 6.55 -23.59
CA VAL A 401 -6.87 6.15 -23.88
C VAL A 401 -5.96 7.28 -23.37
N GLY A 402 -4.80 6.96 -22.86
CA GLY A 402 -3.81 7.96 -22.44
C GLY A 402 -3.31 8.82 -23.61
N GLN A 403 -2.83 10.03 -23.31
CA GLN A 403 -2.37 10.98 -24.33
C GLN A 403 -1.20 10.46 -25.20
N GLU A 404 -0.42 9.48 -24.72
CA GLU A 404 0.73 8.94 -25.47
C GLU A 404 0.40 7.89 -26.52
N THR A 405 -0.84 7.36 -26.57
CA THR A 405 -1.24 6.32 -27.54
C THR A 405 -1.88 6.86 -28.81
N VAL A 406 -1.94 8.18 -29.00
CA VAL A 406 -2.55 8.81 -30.18
C VAL A 406 -1.56 8.95 -31.36
N HIS A 407 -0.31 8.53 -31.19
CA HIS A 407 0.71 8.60 -32.25
C HIS A 407 1.27 7.20 -32.60
N HIS A 408 0.42 6.34 -33.16
CA HIS A 408 0.88 5.26 -34.05
C HIS A 408 -0.26 4.82 -34.97
#